data_96d6f182dc92455696ade06653335fc9
#
_entry.id   96d6f182dc92455696ade06653335fc9
#
_cell.length_a   1.000
_cell.length_b   1.000
_cell.length_c   1.000
_cell.angle_alpha   90.00
_cell.angle_beta   90.00
_cell.angle_gamma   90.00
#
_symmetry.space_group_name_H-M   'P 1'
#
loop_
_entity.id
_entity.type
_entity.pdbx_description
1 polymer ?
#
loop_
_entity_poly.entity_id
_entity_poly.type
_entity_poly.pdbx_seq_one_letter_code
_entity_poly.pdbx_strand_id
1 'polypeptide(L)'
;MICDEAHRSVYNKYRDIFNYFDAPLVGLTATPKDEIDKNTYEIFELENGVPTYGYELAQAVKDGYLVDFLSVETKLKFIEQGIVYDELSDEDKQAYEDTFEDENGELPERIASSALNEWIFNEDTIRQVLNTLMTYGLTIDYGNKLGKTIIFAKNHTHAEKILAVFNKEYPH
;
A
#
# COMPACT_ATOMS: atom_id res chain seq x y z
N MET A 1 31.05 -10.53 2.45
CA MET A 1 30.26 -9.31 2.08
C MET A 1 28.94 -9.35 2.81
N ILE A 2 28.44 -8.19 3.31
CA ILE A 2 27.15 -8.11 3.98
C ILE A 2 26.23 -7.27 3.11
N CYS A 3 25.06 -7.80 2.77
CA CYS A 3 24.03 -7.15 1.97
C CYS A 3 22.80 -6.88 2.85
N ASP A 4 22.55 -5.62 3.18
CA ASP A 4 21.33 -5.21 3.86
C ASP A 4 20.20 -5.05 2.85
N GLU A 5 18.94 -5.23 3.30
CA GLU A 5 17.75 -5.25 2.43
C GLU A 5 17.89 -6.25 1.26
N ALA A 6 18.35 -7.46 1.58
CA ALA A 6 18.75 -8.47 0.60
C ALA A 6 17.63 -8.84 -0.40
N HIS A 7 16.35 -8.63 -0.06
CA HIS A 7 15.23 -8.80 -0.97
C HIS A 7 15.27 -7.87 -2.19
N ARG A 8 16.05 -6.77 -2.13
CA ARG A 8 16.28 -5.85 -3.26
C ARG A 8 17.40 -6.33 -4.18
N SER A 9 18.26 -7.23 -3.71
CA SER A 9 19.44 -7.75 -4.45
C SER A 9 19.06 -8.75 -5.55
N VAL A 10 17.82 -9.20 -5.61
CA VAL A 10 17.29 -10.11 -6.64
C VAL A 10 17.32 -9.54 -8.06
N TYR A 11 17.59 -8.25 -8.21
CA TYR A 11 17.71 -7.63 -9.53
C TYR A 11 19.09 -7.91 -10.14
N ASN A 12 19.11 -8.35 -11.41
CA ASN A 12 20.29 -8.80 -12.16
C ASN A 12 21.54 -7.89 -12.05
N LYS A 13 21.35 -6.58 -11.87
CA LYS A 13 22.45 -5.61 -11.71
C LYS A 13 23.29 -5.84 -10.44
N TYR A 14 22.73 -6.44 -9.40
CA TYR A 14 23.46 -6.72 -8.15
C TYR A 14 24.19 -8.06 -8.16
N ARG A 15 23.74 -9.02 -9.01
CA ARG A 15 24.42 -10.32 -9.18
C ARG A 15 25.87 -10.16 -9.63
N ASP A 16 26.15 -9.20 -10.50
CA ASP A 16 27.50 -8.95 -11.00
C ASP A 16 28.46 -8.51 -9.86
N ILE A 17 27.93 -7.78 -8.86
CA ILE A 17 28.71 -7.38 -7.67
C ILE A 17 29.06 -8.62 -6.85
N PHE A 18 28.14 -9.53 -6.64
CA PHE A 18 28.35 -10.75 -5.87
C PHE A 18 29.36 -11.68 -6.56
N ASN A 19 29.30 -11.78 -7.88
CA ASN A 19 30.24 -12.58 -8.68
C ASN A 19 31.65 -11.95 -8.77
N TYR A 20 31.76 -10.64 -8.58
CA TYR A 20 33.03 -9.93 -8.64
C TYR A 20 33.91 -10.17 -7.41
N PHE A 21 33.31 -10.33 -6.24
CA PHE A 21 34.02 -10.51 -4.97
C PHE A 21 34.05 -11.98 -4.57
N ASP A 22 35.22 -12.56 -4.49
CA ASP A 22 35.46 -13.90 -3.92
C ASP A 22 35.43 -13.81 -2.37
N ALA A 23 34.22 -13.73 -1.81
CA ALA A 23 34.01 -13.57 -0.38
C ALA A 23 32.67 -14.20 0.08
N PRO A 24 32.60 -14.71 1.32
CA PRO A 24 31.34 -15.15 1.88
C PRO A 24 30.27 -14.06 1.80
N LEU A 25 29.04 -14.44 1.40
CA LEU A 25 27.90 -13.54 1.24
C LEU A 25 26.91 -13.74 2.38
N VAL A 26 26.56 -12.66 3.07
CA VAL A 26 25.54 -12.63 4.12
C VAL A 26 24.45 -11.64 3.71
N GLY A 27 23.20 -12.09 3.66
CA GLY A 27 22.03 -11.26 3.40
C GLY A 27 21.20 -11.01 4.66
N LEU A 28 20.81 -9.76 4.88
CA LEU A 28 19.88 -9.36 5.93
C LEU A 28 18.60 -8.85 5.27
N THR A 29 17.44 -9.34 5.69
CA THR A 29 16.15 -8.87 5.20
C THR A 29 15.04 -9.23 6.17
N ALA A 30 14.06 -8.35 6.31
CA ALA A 30 12.82 -8.64 7.03
C ALA A 30 11.77 -9.35 6.15
N THR A 31 11.90 -9.24 4.82
CA THR A 31 10.91 -9.72 3.85
C THR A 31 11.59 -10.43 2.68
N PRO A 32 12.11 -11.66 2.89
CA PRO A 32 12.69 -12.42 1.80
C PRO A 32 11.64 -12.69 0.72
N LYS A 33 12.06 -12.69 -0.55
CA LYS A 33 11.20 -13.01 -1.70
C LYS A 33 11.43 -14.43 -2.13
N ASP A 34 10.34 -15.12 -2.44
CA ASP A 34 10.30 -16.51 -2.92
C ASP A 34 9.64 -16.65 -4.30
N GLU A 35 9.37 -15.52 -4.99
CA GLU A 35 8.83 -15.50 -6.35
C GLU A 35 9.82 -16.16 -7.33
N ILE A 36 9.30 -16.85 -8.34
CA ILE A 36 10.10 -17.62 -9.33
C ILE A 36 11.21 -16.78 -9.97
N ASP A 37 10.90 -15.53 -10.33
CA ASP A 37 11.85 -14.62 -11.00
C ASP A 37 12.65 -13.72 -10.03
N LYS A 38 12.34 -13.79 -8.73
CA LYS A 38 12.89 -12.88 -7.71
C LYS A 38 13.07 -13.61 -6.40
N ASN A 39 13.88 -14.66 -6.41
CA ASN A 39 14.10 -15.48 -5.25
C ASN A 39 15.35 -15.05 -4.47
N THR A 40 15.15 -14.52 -3.26
CA THR A 40 16.24 -14.10 -2.36
C THR A 40 17.05 -15.31 -1.90
N TYR A 41 16.41 -16.45 -1.64
CA TYR A 41 17.06 -17.66 -1.13
C TYR A 41 18.04 -18.25 -2.15
N GLU A 42 17.68 -18.25 -3.45
CA GLU A 42 18.54 -18.72 -4.53
C GLU A 42 19.88 -17.97 -4.62
N ILE A 43 19.86 -16.64 -4.41
CA ILE A 43 21.08 -15.83 -4.45
C ILE A 43 22.06 -16.22 -3.36
N PHE A 44 21.56 -16.67 -2.22
CA PHE A 44 22.35 -17.09 -1.08
C PHE A 44 22.52 -18.60 -1.01
N GLU A 45 22.19 -19.34 -2.09
CA GLU A 45 22.29 -20.81 -2.19
C GLU A 45 21.55 -21.54 -1.05
N LEU A 46 20.40 -21.01 -0.65
CA LEU A 46 19.55 -21.55 0.42
C LEU A 46 18.32 -22.24 -0.15
N GLU A 47 17.79 -23.20 0.60
CA GLU A 47 16.47 -23.78 0.33
C GLU A 47 15.37 -22.72 0.46
N ASN A 48 14.42 -22.74 -0.48
CA ASN A 48 13.33 -21.75 -0.52
C ASN A 48 12.52 -21.76 0.78
N GLY A 49 12.33 -20.59 1.38
CA GLY A 49 11.64 -20.44 2.64
C GLY A 49 12.46 -20.80 3.90
N VAL A 50 13.72 -21.24 3.74
CA VAL A 50 14.56 -21.67 4.87
C VAL A 50 15.76 -20.72 5.03
N PRO A 51 15.65 -19.65 5.83
CA PRO A 51 16.79 -18.79 6.13
C PRO A 51 17.81 -19.51 7.02
N THR A 52 19.08 -19.12 6.93
CA THR A 52 20.12 -19.61 7.85
C THR A 52 19.81 -19.30 9.32
N TYR A 53 19.19 -18.13 9.56
CA TYR A 53 18.71 -17.69 10.86
C TYR A 53 17.45 -16.84 10.67
N GLY A 54 16.43 -17.09 11.49
CA GLY A 54 15.19 -16.30 11.52
C GLY A 54 14.91 -15.76 12.92
N TYR A 55 14.54 -14.49 13.00
CA TYR A 55 14.05 -13.86 14.23
C TYR A 55 12.68 -13.27 13.95
N GLU A 56 11.67 -14.07 14.20
CA GLU A 56 10.30 -13.80 13.82
C GLU A 56 9.67 -12.66 14.64
N LEU A 57 8.71 -11.94 14.05
CA LEU A 57 7.99 -10.84 14.67
C LEU A 57 7.42 -11.23 16.04
N ALA A 58 6.76 -12.39 16.13
CA ALA A 58 6.16 -12.85 17.37
C ALA A 58 7.20 -13.00 18.50
N GLN A 59 8.41 -13.49 18.17
CA GLN A 59 9.48 -13.59 19.14
C GLN A 59 10.02 -12.21 19.53
N ALA A 60 10.19 -11.31 18.56
CA ALA A 60 10.66 -9.94 18.80
C ALA A 60 9.68 -9.12 19.69
N VAL A 61 8.38 -9.33 19.50
CA VAL A 61 7.33 -8.75 20.36
C VAL A 61 7.41 -9.32 21.78
N LYS A 62 7.53 -10.65 21.92
CA LYS A 62 7.68 -11.32 23.20
C LYS A 62 8.92 -10.88 23.97
N ASP A 63 10.02 -10.65 23.26
CA ASP A 63 11.29 -10.19 23.83
C ASP A 63 11.29 -8.66 24.11
N GLY A 64 10.24 -7.94 23.74
CA GLY A 64 10.07 -6.52 24.00
C GLY A 64 10.84 -5.59 23.04
N TYR A 65 11.40 -6.10 21.96
CA TYR A 65 12.08 -5.30 20.94
C TYR A 65 11.15 -4.67 19.91
N LEU A 66 10.01 -5.29 19.65
CA LEU A 66 8.95 -4.76 18.79
C LEU A 66 7.62 -4.70 19.53
N VAL A 67 6.72 -3.87 19.05
CA VAL A 67 5.34 -3.80 19.53
C VAL A 67 4.45 -4.63 18.60
N ASP A 68 3.42 -5.23 19.19
CA ASP A 68 2.39 -5.91 18.43
C ASP A 68 1.56 -4.93 17.61
N PHE A 69 0.90 -5.40 16.56
CA PHE A 69 0.04 -4.58 15.72
C PHE A 69 -1.30 -5.26 15.44
N LEU A 70 -2.31 -4.46 15.22
CA LEU A 70 -3.61 -4.89 14.76
C LEU A 70 -3.79 -4.47 13.30
N SER A 71 -4.06 -5.44 12.42
CA SER A 71 -4.43 -5.16 11.03
C SER A 71 -5.96 -5.05 10.93
N VAL A 72 -6.44 -3.94 10.38
CA VAL A 72 -7.85 -3.72 10.08
C VAL A 72 -7.99 -3.53 8.57
N GLU A 73 -8.69 -4.44 7.91
CA GLU A 73 -9.00 -4.33 6.49
C GLU A 73 -10.34 -3.62 6.32
N THR A 74 -10.34 -2.52 5.58
CA THR A 74 -11.55 -1.80 5.20
C THR A 74 -11.75 -1.95 3.69
N LYS A 75 -12.88 -2.52 3.29
CA LYS A 75 -13.23 -2.70 1.87
C LYS A 75 -14.25 -1.63 1.46
N LEU A 76 -13.95 -0.95 0.37
CA LEU A 76 -14.87 -0.01 -0.24
C LEU A 76 -15.79 -0.76 -1.20
N LYS A 77 -17.11 -0.56 -1.11
CA LYS A 77 -18.10 -1.27 -1.91
C LYS A 77 -17.83 -1.23 -3.41
N PHE A 78 -17.39 -0.08 -3.91
CA PHE A 78 -17.13 0.09 -5.34
C PHE A 78 -15.92 -0.74 -5.83
N ILE A 79 -14.94 -1.06 -4.95
CA ILE A 79 -13.83 -1.93 -5.30
C ILE A 79 -14.30 -3.37 -5.54
N GLU A 80 -15.31 -3.82 -4.81
CA GLU A 80 -15.87 -5.17 -4.95
C GLU A 80 -16.95 -5.25 -6.03
N GLN A 81 -17.82 -4.25 -6.11
CA GLN A 81 -19.05 -4.28 -6.91
C GLN A 81 -18.98 -3.46 -8.20
N GLY A 82 -17.90 -2.67 -8.38
CA GLY A 82 -17.84 -1.65 -9.44
C GLY A 82 -18.64 -0.41 -9.07
N ILE A 83 -18.70 0.54 -10.00
CA ILE A 83 -19.47 1.78 -9.87
C ILE A 83 -20.66 1.71 -10.83
N VAL A 84 -21.83 2.06 -10.33
CA VAL A 84 -23.05 2.21 -11.11
C VAL A 84 -23.39 3.70 -11.14
N TYR A 85 -23.50 4.29 -12.32
CA TYR A 85 -23.69 5.73 -12.50
C TYR A 85 -24.92 6.26 -11.74
N ASP A 86 -26.03 5.55 -11.78
CA ASP A 86 -27.29 5.97 -11.14
C ASP A 86 -27.24 6.01 -9.61
N GLU A 87 -26.29 5.30 -9.00
CA GLU A 87 -26.12 5.24 -7.55
C GLU A 87 -25.19 6.34 -7.01
N LEU A 88 -24.58 7.16 -7.89
CA LEU A 88 -23.67 8.23 -7.52
C LEU A 88 -24.40 9.48 -7.05
N SER A 89 -23.75 10.26 -6.18
CA SER A 89 -24.18 11.62 -5.85
C SER A 89 -24.04 12.55 -7.07
N ASP A 90 -24.73 13.69 -7.05
CA ASP A 90 -24.65 14.65 -8.16
C ASP A 90 -23.23 15.18 -8.39
N GLU A 91 -22.44 15.34 -7.32
CA GLU A 91 -21.03 15.75 -7.39
C GLU A 91 -20.15 14.65 -8.01
N ASP A 92 -20.43 13.38 -7.65
CA ASP A 92 -19.70 12.24 -8.18
C ASP A 92 -20.07 11.92 -9.63
N LYS A 93 -21.30 12.19 -10.05
CA LYS A 93 -21.71 12.06 -11.46
C LYS A 93 -20.90 12.95 -12.38
N GLN A 94 -20.66 14.20 -11.98
CA GLN A 94 -19.82 15.11 -12.76
C GLN A 94 -18.38 14.56 -12.90
N ALA A 95 -17.79 14.08 -11.80
CA ALA A 95 -16.45 13.49 -11.84
C ALA A 95 -16.40 12.18 -12.64
N TYR A 96 -17.49 11.41 -12.65
CA TYR A 96 -17.65 10.21 -13.45
C TYR A 96 -17.70 10.53 -14.95
N GLU A 97 -18.50 11.53 -15.34
CA GLU A 97 -18.59 12.06 -16.68
C GLU A 97 -17.22 12.52 -17.19
N ASP A 98 -16.55 13.40 -16.43
CA ASP A 98 -15.22 13.92 -16.75
C ASP A 98 -14.15 12.81 -16.91
N THR A 99 -14.33 11.65 -16.27
CA THR A 99 -13.34 10.56 -16.25
C THR A 99 -13.63 9.48 -17.29
N PHE A 100 -14.90 9.18 -17.57
CA PHE A 100 -15.32 8.00 -18.32
C PHE A 100 -16.16 8.30 -19.56
N GLU A 101 -16.47 9.57 -19.85
CA GLU A 101 -17.12 9.97 -21.10
C GLU A 101 -16.20 9.64 -22.29
N ASP A 102 -16.72 8.97 -23.30
CA ASP A 102 -15.99 8.65 -24.51
C ASP A 102 -16.00 9.82 -25.53
N GLU A 103 -15.27 9.66 -26.64
CA GLU A 103 -15.18 10.67 -27.71
C GLU A 103 -16.55 10.98 -28.38
N ASN A 104 -17.58 10.15 -28.17
CA ASN A 104 -18.93 10.34 -28.71
C ASN A 104 -19.90 10.92 -27.67
N GLY A 105 -19.44 11.16 -26.43
CA GLY A 105 -20.28 11.61 -25.33
C GLY A 105 -21.10 10.49 -24.70
N GLU A 106 -20.72 9.22 -24.88
CA GLU A 106 -21.37 8.09 -24.28
C GLU A 106 -20.73 7.74 -22.93
N LEU A 107 -21.56 7.51 -21.91
CA LEU A 107 -21.15 7.12 -20.58
C LEU A 107 -21.46 5.64 -20.33
N PRO A 108 -20.51 4.85 -19.80
CA PRO A 108 -20.81 3.49 -19.40
C PRO A 108 -21.74 3.50 -18.18
N GLU A 109 -22.82 2.74 -18.23
CA GLU A 109 -23.75 2.60 -17.08
C GLU A 109 -23.06 1.99 -15.85
N ARG A 110 -22.00 1.22 -16.07
CA ARG A 110 -21.26 0.53 -15.02
C ARG A 110 -19.77 0.41 -15.36
N ILE A 111 -18.92 0.72 -14.40
CA ILE A 111 -17.49 0.47 -14.44
C ILE A 111 -17.14 -0.78 -13.63
N ALA A 112 -16.47 -1.73 -14.26
CA ALA A 112 -15.98 -2.92 -13.57
C ALA A 112 -14.83 -2.58 -12.60
N SER A 113 -14.69 -3.36 -11.53
CA SER A 113 -13.66 -3.18 -10.50
C SER A 113 -12.23 -3.09 -11.05
N SER A 114 -11.94 -3.72 -12.20
CA SER A 114 -10.63 -3.66 -12.85
C SER A 114 -10.29 -2.29 -13.46
N ALA A 115 -11.30 -1.48 -13.81
CA ALA A 115 -11.14 -0.16 -14.42
C ALA A 115 -11.11 1.00 -13.38
N LEU A 116 -11.26 0.69 -12.09
CA LEU A 116 -11.41 1.66 -11.00
C LEU A 116 -10.15 2.39 -10.59
N ASN A 117 -9.00 2.09 -11.19
CA ASN A 117 -7.73 2.75 -10.82
C ASN A 117 -7.76 4.28 -10.95
N GLU A 118 -8.62 4.82 -11.81
CA GLU A 118 -8.80 6.26 -12.01
C GLU A 118 -9.74 6.87 -10.97
N TRP A 119 -10.72 6.10 -10.51
CA TRP A 119 -11.72 6.54 -9.51
C TRP A 119 -11.17 6.64 -8.08
N ILE A 120 -10.06 5.97 -7.75
CA ILE A 120 -9.40 6.09 -6.44
C ILE A 120 -9.01 7.56 -6.12
N PHE A 121 -8.89 8.40 -7.13
CA PHE A 121 -8.62 9.83 -6.99
C PHE A 121 -9.87 10.68 -6.75
N ASN A 122 -11.07 10.10 -6.73
CA ASN A 122 -12.31 10.80 -6.44
C ASN A 122 -12.30 11.36 -5.01
N GLU A 123 -12.78 12.59 -4.82
CA GLU A 123 -12.81 13.26 -3.52
C GLU A 123 -13.65 12.52 -2.49
N ASP A 124 -14.77 11.92 -2.92
CA ASP A 124 -15.66 11.20 -2.03
C ASP A 124 -15.04 9.91 -1.50
N THR A 125 -14.33 9.19 -2.36
CA THR A 125 -13.54 8.03 -1.93
C THR A 125 -12.50 8.42 -0.89
N ILE A 126 -11.76 9.49 -1.14
CA ILE A 126 -10.74 10.01 -0.20
C ILE A 126 -11.43 10.43 1.11
N ARG A 127 -12.56 11.13 1.04
CA ARG A 127 -13.36 11.54 2.21
C ARG A 127 -13.80 10.34 3.05
N GLN A 128 -14.32 9.28 2.42
CA GLN A 128 -14.73 8.06 3.11
C GLN A 128 -13.56 7.37 3.82
N VAL A 129 -12.40 7.27 3.17
CA VAL A 129 -11.19 6.69 3.76
C VAL A 129 -10.72 7.52 4.95
N LEU A 130 -10.67 8.85 4.80
CA LEU A 130 -10.29 9.76 5.88
C LEU A 130 -11.28 9.70 7.05
N ASN A 131 -12.58 9.64 6.78
CA ASN A 131 -13.61 9.49 7.81
C ASN A 131 -13.46 8.16 8.57
N THR A 132 -13.17 7.07 7.86
CA THR A 132 -12.88 5.78 8.48
C THR A 132 -11.63 5.87 9.38
N LEU A 133 -10.57 6.52 8.91
CA LEU A 133 -9.36 6.76 9.70
C LEU A 133 -9.65 7.59 10.95
N MET A 134 -10.40 8.68 10.82
CA MET A 134 -10.75 9.55 11.95
C MET A 134 -11.66 8.86 12.96
N THR A 135 -12.51 7.92 12.50
CA THR A 135 -13.45 7.19 13.36
C THR A 135 -12.80 6.03 14.10
N TYR A 136 -11.93 5.27 13.41
CA TYR A 136 -11.39 4.02 13.93
C TYR A 136 -9.88 4.05 14.17
N GLY A 137 -9.20 5.12 13.77
CA GLY A 137 -7.76 5.29 14.00
C GLY A 137 -7.43 5.40 15.48
N LEU A 138 -6.20 5.06 15.83
CA LEU A 138 -5.71 5.21 17.19
C LEU A 138 -5.65 6.70 17.58
N THR A 139 -6.31 7.03 18.67
CA THR A 139 -6.36 8.40 19.19
C THR A 139 -5.45 8.58 20.40
N ILE A 140 -4.99 9.80 20.62
CA ILE A 140 -4.22 10.26 21.77
C ILE A 140 -4.95 11.43 22.42
N ASP A 141 -4.43 11.95 23.53
CA ASP A 141 -4.98 13.11 24.22
C ASP A 141 -6.47 12.90 24.63
N TYR A 142 -6.73 11.74 25.26
CA TYR A 142 -8.08 11.30 25.67
C TYR A 142 -9.10 11.22 24.53
N GLY A 143 -8.65 10.90 23.33
CA GLY A 143 -9.51 10.79 22.14
C GLY A 143 -9.64 12.08 21.32
N ASN A 144 -9.00 13.17 21.73
CA ASN A 144 -9.15 14.47 21.06
C ASN A 144 -8.29 14.60 19.80
N LYS A 145 -7.24 13.76 19.64
CA LYS A 145 -6.32 13.83 18.50
C LYS A 145 -6.05 12.45 17.92
N LEU A 146 -5.96 12.39 16.61
CA LEU A 146 -5.45 11.21 15.94
C LEU A 146 -3.97 11.00 16.31
N GLY A 147 -3.60 9.77 16.58
CA GLY A 147 -2.22 9.37 16.81
C GLY A 147 -1.33 9.61 15.59
N LYS A 148 -0.02 9.42 15.73
CA LYS A 148 0.89 9.53 14.58
C LYS A 148 0.48 8.56 13.49
N THR A 149 0.16 9.09 12.32
CA THR A 149 -0.38 8.34 11.20
C THR A 149 0.47 8.57 9.96
N ILE A 150 0.70 7.51 9.18
CA ILE A 150 1.32 7.58 7.86
C ILE A 150 0.31 7.07 6.84
N ILE A 151 0.04 7.87 5.82
CA ILE A 151 -0.85 7.51 4.70
C ILE A 151 0.00 7.26 3.46
N PHE A 152 -0.08 6.06 2.90
CA PHE A 152 0.59 5.70 1.66
C PHE A 152 -0.36 5.93 0.48
N ALA A 153 0.00 6.88 -0.36
CA ALA A 153 -0.74 7.21 -1.57
C ALA A 153 -0.16 6.46 -2.79
N LYS A 154 -0.95 6.35 -3.86
CA LYS A 154 -0.51 5.72 -5.12
C LYS A 154 0.68 6.44 -5.76
N ASN A 155 0.68 7.78 -5.72
CA ASN A 155 1.73 8.65 -6.24
C ASN A 155 1.65 10.03 -5.57
N HIS A 156 2.55 10.96 -5.98
CA HIS A 156 2.62 12.30 -5.40
C HIS A 156 1.32 13.09 -5.57
N THR A 157 0.73 13.12 -6.77
CA THR A 157 -0.53 13.83 -7.04
C THR A 157 -1.68 13.31 -6.17
N HIS A 158 -1.74 11.99 -5.96
CA HIS A 158 -2.73 11.41 -5.03
C HIS A 158 -2.48 11.87 -3.59
N ALA A 159 -1.23 11.94 -3.15
CA ALA A 159 -0.90 12.44 -1.81
C ALA A 159 -1.32 13.91 -1.62
N GLU A 160 -1.07 14.77 -2.62
CA GLU A 160 -1.51 16.17 -2.60
C GLU A 160 -3.04 16.30 -2.53
N LYS A 161 -3.76 15.47 -3.29
CA LYS A 161 -5.23 15.46 -3.27
C LYS A 161 -5.77 14.99 -1.91
N ILE A 162 -5.20 13.93 -1.32
CA ILE A 162 -5.56 13.49 0.04
C ILE A 162 -5.34 14.62 1.05
N LEU A 163 -4.20 15.32 0.97
CA LEU A 163 -3.89 16.44 1.86
C LEU A 163 -4.89 17.60 1.68
N ALA A 164 -5.26 17.93 0.45
CA ALA A 164 -6.24 18.97 0.16
C ALA A 164 -7.61 18.63 0.76
N VAL A 165 -8.11 17.40 0.55
CA VAL A 165 -9.37 16.93 1.14
C VAL A 165 -9.29 16.91 2.66
N PHE A 166 -8.19 16.43 3.23
CA PHE A 166 -8.00 16.43 4.69
C PHE A 166 -8.09 17.83 5.28
N ASN A 167 -7.40 18.81 4.72
CA ASN A 167 -7.43 20.19 5.20
C ASN A 167 -8.81 20.85 5.05
N LYS A 168 -9.59 20.45 4.03
CA LYS A 168 -10.95 20.94 3.80
C LYS A 168 -11.94 20.37 4.84
N GLU A 169 -11.85 19.07 5.12
CA GLU A 169 -12.81 18.36 5.98
C GLU A 169 -12.45 18.48 7.49
N TYR A 170 -11.16 18.62 7.79
CA TYR A 170 -10.64 18.65 9.16
C TYR A 170 -9.75 19.89 9.39
N PRO A 171 -10.29 21.10 9.27
CA PRO A 171 -9.52 22.32 9.53
C PRO A 171 -9.08 22.39 11.00
N HIS A 172 -7.84 22.82 11.23
CA HIS A 172 -7.22 22.98 12.57
C HIS A 172 -7.81 24.16 13.33
#